data_d73b82ff568aa15fd1f0bd2b48848a4a
#
_entry.id   d73b82ff568aa15fd1f0bd2b48848a4a
#
_cell.length_a   1.000
_cell.length_b   1.000
_cell.length_c   1.000
_cell.angle_alpha   90.00
_cell.angle_beta   90.00
_cell.angle_gamma   90.00
#
_symmetry.space_group_name_H-M   'P 1'
#
loop_
_entity.id
_entity.type
_entity.pdbx_description
1 polymer ?
#
loop_
_entity_poly.entity_id
_entity_poly.type
_entity_poly.pdbx_seq_one_letter_code
_entity_poly.pdbx_strand_id
1 'polypeptide(L)'
;TVSNTFQCVGGGPSNVLTDLNSLGFKHPMYAMGSIGLDTDASIIKKHCRENKIETKYLIVSKQISTSHTVCMFEKQKERTFLYYPGANSLLDKKHFKINQLKTAPKVLYVGYITLLGKLDKFDVDKKTRLSKVLKKAKSKNVITVLDLVSNKHPKYKNIIESSLPFTDYLLLNEIEAEIHLLATIDTLDK
;
A
#
# COMPACT_ATOMS: atom_id res chain seq x y z
N THR A 1 26.76 -7.39 15.86
CA THR A 1 25.95 -7.45 17.10
C THR A 1 24.81 -6.45 16.99
N VAL A 2 23.56 -6.87 17.26
CA VAL A 2 22.40 -5.97 17.32
C VAL A 2 22.35 -5.40 18.74
N SER A 3 22.33 -4.07 18.86
CA SER A 3 22.32 -3.39 20.15
C SER A 3 20.88 -3.16 20.68
N ASN A 4 19.94 -2.87 19.81
CA ASN A 4 18.55 -2.60 20.18
C ASN A 4 17.59 -3.17 19.12
N THR A 5 16.42 -3.61 19.56
CA THR A 5 15.30 -3.99 18.69
C THR A 5 14.01 -3.34 19.21
N PHE A 6 13.17 -2.92 18.30
CA PHE A 6 11.81 -2.47 18.62
C PHE A 6 10.85 -2.90 17.53
N GLN A 7 9.58 -3.00 17.86
CA GLN A 7 8.51 -3.33 16.93
C GLN A 7 7.50 -2.19 16.88
N CYS A 8 7.11 -1.80 15.67
CA CYS A 8 6.07 -0.79 15.45
C CYS A 8 5.20 -1.15 14.24
N VAL A 9 4.03 -0.54 14.17
CA VAL A 9 3.20 -0.60 12.98
C VAL A 9 3.75 0.41 11.97
N GLY A 10 3.83 0.00 10.71
CA GLY A 10 4.36 0.80 9.60
C GLY A 10 3.65 0.50 8.28
N GLY A 11 4.26 0.97 7.20
CA GLY A 11 3.71 0.95 5.85
C GLY A 11 2.94 2.22 5.51
N GLY A 12 3.04 2.68 4.25
CA GLY A 12 2.50 3.97 3.80
C GLY A 12 1.08 4.27 4.27
N PRO A 13 0.08 3.39 4.02
CA PRO A 13 -1.29 3.66 4.45
C PRO A 13 -1.44 3.81 5.96
N SER A 14 -0.74 3.01 6.75
CA SER A 14 -0.81 3.10 8.22
C SER A 14 -0.19 4.39 8.74
N ASN A 15 0.98 4.76 8.21
CA ASN A 15 1.66 6.00 8.59
C ASN A 15 0.79 7.21 8.27
N VAL A 16 0.26 7.31 7.05
CA VAL A 16 -0.61 8.43 6.63
C VAL A 16 -1.84 8.57 7.54
N LEU A 17 -2.52 7.46 7.85
CA LEU A 17 -3.69 7.52 8.72
C LEU A 17 -3.34 7.92 10.16
N THR A 18 -2.19 7.47 10.66
CA THR A 18 -1.68 7.84 11.98
C THR A 18 -1.35 9.33 12.05
N ASP A 19 -0.66 9.84 11.03
CA ASP A 19 -0.29 11.25 10.94
C ASP A 19 -1.52 12.14 10.83
N LEU A 20 -2.51 11.76 10.02
CA LEU A 20 -3.80 12.46 9.94
C LEU A 20 -4.49 12.54 11.31
N ASN A 21 -4.52 11.44 12.08
CA ASN A 21 -5.07 11.47 13.43
C ASN A 21 -4.29 12.43 14.34
N SER A 22 -2.96 12.40 14.27
CA SER A 22 -2.07 13.28 15.06
C SER A 22 -2.26 14.76 14.71
N LEU A 23 -2.53 15.06 13.44
CA LEU A 23 -2.86 16.41 12.95
C LEU A 23 -4.30 16.83 13.26
N GLY A 24 -5.06 16.03 13.99
CA GLY A 24 -6.42 16.35 14.43
C GLY A 24 -7.50 16.13 13.38
N PHE A 25 -7.28 15.32 12.36
CA PHE A 25 -8.29 14.98 11.35
C PHE A 25 -9.53 14.33 12.00
N LYS A 26 -10.73 14.85 11.68
CA LYS A 26 -11.98 14.48 12.35
C LYS A 26 -12.94 13.61 11.52
N HIS A 27 -12.57 13.30 10.29
CA HIS A 27 -13.42 12.48 9.43
C HIS A 27 -13.11 10.98 9.59
N PRO A 28 -14.06 10.09 9.24
CA PRO A 28 -13.85 8.64 9.32
C PRO A 28 -12.67 8.18 8.50
N MET A 29 -11.84 7.34 9.08
CA MET A 29 -10.69 6.68 8.45
C MET A 29 -10.89 5.17 8.44
N TYR A 30 -10.63 4.54 7.30
CA TYR A 30 -10.86 3.11 7.09
C TYR A 30 -9.59 2.43 6.62
N ALA A 31 -9.16 1.38 7.34
CA ALA A 31 -8.09 0.51 6.90
C ALA A 31 -8.63 -0.60 5.99
N MET A 32 -8.08 -0.73 4.80
CA MET A 32 -8.30 -1.86 3.88
C MET A 32 -6.98 -2.57 3.64
N GLY A 33 -6.93 -3.85 3.90
CA GLY A 33 -5.70 -4.63 3.77
C GLY A 33 -5.94 -6.08 4.17
N SER A 34 -4.87 -6.84 4.26
CA SER A 34 -4.93 -8.23 4.70
C SER A 34 -3.91 -8.47 5.80
N ILE A 35 -4.36 -9.13 6.87
CA ILE A 35 -3.57 -9.49 8.04
C ILE A 35 -3.72 -10.98 8.33
N GLY A 36 -2.79 -11.54 9.08
CA GLY A 36 -2.90 -12.92 9.59
C GLY A 36 -3.83 -13.05 10.79
N LEU A 37 -3.82 -14.24 11.40
CA LEU A 37 -4.45 -14.53 12.69
C LEU A 37 -3.33 -14.77 13.70
N ASP A 38 -2.60 -13.71 14.05
CA ASP A 38 -1.37 -13.77 14.82
C ASP A 38 -1.21 -12.53 15.73
N THR A 39 -0.10 -12.49 16.47
CA THR A 39 0.24 -11.39 17.38
C THR A 39 0.40 -10.08 16.62
N ASP A 40 1.04 -10.09 15.44
CA ASP A 40 1.26 -8.89 14.62
C ASP A 40 -0.07 -8.27 14.17
N ALA A 41 -1.06 -9.11 13.79
CA ALA A 41 -2.41 -8.66 13.50
C ALA A 41 -3.09 -7.98 14.72
N SER A 42 -2.83 -8.49 15.91
CA SER A 42 -3.35 -7.91 17.16
C SER A 42 -2.72 -6.54 17.45
N ILE A 43 -1.43 -6.39 17.21
CA ILE A 43 -0.69 -5.13 17.31
C ILE A 43 -1.25 -4.11 16.32
N ILE A 44 -1.46 -4.49 15.05
CA ILE A 44 -2.04 -3.61 14.02
C ILE A 44 -3.45 -3.15 14.43
N LYS A 45 -4.31 -4.07 14.88
CA LYS A 45 -5.68 -3.71 15.30
C LYS A 45 -5.69 -2.79 16.52
N LYS A 46 -4.78 -3.01 17.48
CA LYS A 46 -4.62 -2.12 18.64
C LYS A 46 -4.21 -0.72 18.19
N HIS A 47 -3.18 -0.62 17.36
CA HIS A 47 -2.68 0.64 16.80
C HIS A 47 -3.79 1.40 16.04
N CYS A 48 -4.54 0.70 15.17
CA CYS A 48 -5.66 1.30 14.45
C CYS A 48 -6.72 1.87 15.40
N ARG A 49 -7.08 1.12 16.45
CA ARG A 49 -8.06 1.57 17.44
C ARG A 49 -7.59 2.83 18.19
N GLU A 50 -6.33 2.87 18.60
CA GLU A 50 -5.72 4.02 19.28
C GLU A 50 -5.70 5.26 18.39
N ASN A 51 -5.57 5.07 17.06
CA ASN A 51 -5.58 6.13 16.06
C ASN A 51 -6.96 6.37 15.40
N LYS A 52 -8.05 5.84 15.96
CA LYS A 52 -9.42 6.01 15.46
C LYS A 52 -9.62 5.54 14.02
N ILE A 53 -8.88 4.53 13.60
CA ILE A 53 -8.94 3.92 12.27
C ILE A 53 -9.85 2.69 12.34
N GLU A 54 -10.89 2.68 11.51
CA GLU A 54 -11.83 1.56 11.43
C GLU A 54 -11.21 0.35 10.71
N THR A 55 -11.21 -0.81 11.38
CA THR A 55 -10.55 -2.05 10.92
C THR A 55 -11.52 -3.10 10.37
N LYS A 56 -12.81 -2.83 10.34
CA LYS A 56 -13.86 -3.75 9.88
C LYS A 56 -13.60 -4.32 8.48
N TYR A 57 -12.86 -3.59 7.65
CA TYR A 57 -12.57 -3.93 6.27
C TYR A 57 -11.21 -4.61 6.07
N LEU A 58 -10.49 -4.90 7.16
CA LEU A 58 -9.31 -5.76 7.12
C LEU A 58 -9.72 -7.23 6.92
N ILE A 59 -9.03 -7.90 6.02
CA ILE A 59 -9.23 -9.33 5.76
C ILE A 59 -8.30 -10.11 6.65
N VAL A 60 -8.83 -11.10 7.37
CA VAL A 60 -8.05 -11.97 8.23
C VAL A 60 -7.80 -13.30 7.53
N SER A 61 -6.53 -13.62 7.28
CA SER A 61 -6.09 -14.93 6.80
C SER A 61 -5.85 -15.85 7.98
N LYS A 62 -6.39 -17.08 7.91
CA LYS A 62 -6.10 -18.15 8.87
C LYS A 62 -4.89 -19.00 8.47
N GLN A 63 -4.38 -18.82 7.26
CA GLN A 63 -3.36 -19.69 6.67
C GLN A 63 -2.00 -19.00 6.51
N ILE A 64 -1.99 -17.68 6.40
CA ILE A 64 -0.79 -16.90 6.13
C ILE A 64 -0.68 -15.82 7.20
N SER A 65 0.49 -15.70 7.81
CA SER A 65 0.77 -14.69 8.84
C SER A 65 0.77 -13.27 8.28
N THR A 66 0.66 -12.31 9.17
CA THR A 66 0.74 -10.88 8.86
C THR A 66 2.06 -10.53 8.16
N SER A 67 2.01 -9.64 7.17
CA SER A 67 3.23 -9.13 6.53
C SER A 67 4.06 -8.31 7.52
N HIS A 68 5.37 -8.41 7.40
CA HIS A 68 6.29 -7.63 8.22
C HIS A 68 7.58 -7.31 7.46
N THR A 69 8.29 -6.32 7.95
CA THR A 69 9.59 -5.93 7.41
C THR A 69 10.60 -5.85 8.55
N VAL A 70 11.72 -6.54 8.40
CA VAL A 70 12.88 -6.32 9.26
C VAL A 70 13.68 -5.17 8.66
N CYS A 71 13.77 -4.06 9.39
CA CYS A 71 14.58 -2.92 9.01
C CYS A 71 15.87 -2.94 9.82
N MET A 72 16.98 -3.16 9.13
CA MET A 72 18.32 -3.08 9.73
C MET A 72 18.93 -1.73 9.36
N PHE A 73 19.37 -1.00 10.37
CA PHE A 73 20.07 0.26 10.16
C PHE A 73 21.29 0.38 11.07
N GLU A 74 22.29 1.03 10.56
CA GLU A 74 23.49 1.41 11.27
C GLU A 74 23.66 2.92 11.12
N LYS A 75 24.15 3.58 12.18
CA LYS A 75 24.37 5.02 12.17
C LYS A 75 25.24 5.41 10.96
N GLN A 76 24.78 6.36 10.17
CA GLN A 76 25.43 6.88 8.95
C GLN A 76 25.46 5.89 7.75
N LYS A 77 24.71 4.80 7.79
CA LYS A 77 24.57 3.89 6.66
C LYS A 77 23.13 3.85 6.16
N GLU A 78 22.96 3.41 4.91
CA GLU A 78 21.63 3.17 4.35
C GLU A 78 20.90 2.05 5.08
N ARG A 79 19.58 2.15 5.14
CA ARG A 79 18.72 1.14 5.73
C ARG A 79 18.59 -0.06 4.80
N THR A 80 18.67 -1.26 5.35
CA THR A 80 18.39 -2.50 4.63
C THR A 80 17.05 -3.05 5.09
N PHE A 81 16.19 -3.40 4.13
CA PHE A 81 14.85 -3.92 4.39
C PHE A 81 14.74 -5.37 3.92
N LEU A 82 14.31 -6.25 4.82
CA LEU A 82 13.93 -7.62 4.51
C LEU A 82 12.41 -7.72 4.65
N TYR A 83 11.71 -7.79 3.51
CA TYR A 83 10.26 -7.78 3.45
C TYR A 83 9.69 -9.19 3.31
N TYR A 84 8.78 -9.55 4.21
CA TYR A 84 7.94 -10.72 4.11
C TYR A 84 6.51 -10.30 3.72
N PRO A 85 6.01 -10.69 2.54
CA PRO A 85 4.71 -10.23 2.04
C PRO A 85 3.52 -10.78 2.82
N GLY A 86 3.65 -11.95 3.43
CA GLY A 86 2.61 -12.53 4.28
C GLY A 86 1.22 -12.45 3.68
N ALA A 87 0.24 -12.12 4.51
CA ALA A 87 -1.17 -12.00 4.12
C ALA A 87 -1.42 -10.91 3.05
N ASN A 88 -0.53 -9.92 2.88
CA ASN A 88 -0.63 -8.93 1.80
C ASN A 88 -0.61 -9.58 0.41
N SER A 89 0.04 -10.76 0.26
CA SER A 89 0.02 -11.53 -0.98
C SER A 89 -1.38 -11.94 -1.44
N LEU A 90 -2.36 -11.95 -0.54
CA LEU A 90 -3.75 -12.31 -0.81
C LEU A 90 -4.62 -11.13 -1.25
N LEU A 91 -4.12 -9.89 -1.09
CA LEU A 91 -4.90 -8.69 -1.36
C LEU A 91 -5.30 -8.62 -2.84
N ASP A 92 -6.61 -8.49 -3.09
CA ASP A 92 -7.20 -8.55 -4.43
C ASP A 92 -8.32 -7.51 -4.58
N LYS A 93 -8.67 -7.15 -5.82
CA LYS A 93 -9.72 -6.16 -6.17
C LYS A 93 -11.06 -6.42 -5.49
N LYS A 94 -11.45 -7.69 -5.26
CA LYS A 94 -12.70 -8.05 -4.59
C LYS A 94 -12.77 -7.59 -3.13
N HIS A 95 -11.65 -7.28 -2.52
CA HIS A 95 -11.54 -6.84 -1.15
C HIS A 95 -11.79 -5.32 -0.98
N PHE A 96 -11.69 -4.56 -2.06
CA PHE A 96 -11.95 -3.11 -2.06
C PHE A 96 -13.44 -2.81 -2.24
N LYS A 97 -14.21 -3.04 -1.18
CA LYS A 97 -15.66 -2.85 -1.17
C LYS A 97 -16.04 -1.41 -0.86
N ILE A 98 -15.56 -0.46 -1.67
CA ILE A 98 -15.74 0.99 -1.47
C ILE A 98 -17.22 1.36 -1.23
N ASN A 99 -18.16 0.66 -1.90
CA ASN A 99 -19.60 0.92 -1.75
C ASN A 99 -20.20 0.43 -0.42
N GLN A 100 -19.45 -0.37 0.35
CA GLN A 100 -19.92 -0.94 1.61
C GLN A 100 -19.39 -0.18 2.84
N LEU A 101 -18.63 0.89 2.60
CA LEU A 101 -18.18 1.77 3.67
C LEU A 101 -19.38 2.49 4.29
N LYS A 102 -19.36 2.66 5.62
CA LYS A 102 -20.41 3.36 6.37
C LYS A 102 -20.58 4.80 5.88
N THR A 103 -19.49 5.44 5.50
CA THR A 103 -19.46 6.77 4.91
C THR A 103 -18.76 6.69 3.56
N ALA A 104 -19.34 7.31 2.53
CA ALA A 104 -18.71 7.36 1.20
C ALA A 104 -17.32 8.02 1.32
N PRO A 105 -16.25 7.37 0.85
CA PRO A 105 -14.92 7.92 0.95
C PRO A 105 -14.74 9.07 -0.02
N LYS A 106 -14.02 10.10 0.38
CA LYS A 106 -13.58 11.19 -0.51
C LYS A 106 -12.23 10.91 -1.14
N VAL A 107 -11.37 10.16 -0.45
CA VAL A 107 -10.02 9.83 -0.87
C VAL A 107 -9.77 8.33 -0.70
N LEU A 108 -9.16 7.72 -1.69
CA LEU A 108 -8.58 6.39 -1.64
C LEU A 108 -7.06 6.52 -1.79
N TYR A 109 -6.34 6.30 -0.70
CA TYR A 109 -4.90 6.20 -0.70
C TYR A 109 -4.48 4.73 -0.84
N VAL A 110 -3.57 4.44 -1.77
CA VAL A 110 -3.05 3.08 -2.00
C VAL A 110 -1.52 3.11 -2.01
N GLY A 111 -0.91 2.31 -1.19
CA GLY A 111 0.55 2.12 -1.11
C GLY A 111 0.88 0.75 -0.48
N TYR A 112 1.97 0.13 -0.80
CA TYR A 112 2.91 0.55 -1.87
C TYR A 112 2.69 -0.28 -3.12
N ILE A 113 2.52 0.36 -4.29
CA ILE A 113 2.44 -0.37 -5.55
C ILE A 113 3.69 -1.24 -5.74
N THR A 114 3.53 -2.38 -6.40
CA THR A 114 4.51 -3.48 -6.54
C THR A 114 4.70 -4.36 -5.29
N LEU A 115 4.08 -4.01 -4.15
CA LEU A 115 4.02 -4.83 -2.94
C LEU A 115 2.57 -5.24 -2.58
N LEU A 116 1.61 -5.03 -3.47
CA LEU A 116 0.17 -5.22 -3.22
C LEU A 116 -0.35 -6.64 -3.58
N GLY A 117 0.55 -7.60 -3.75
CA GLY A 117 0.19 -8.98 -3.99
C GLY A 117 -0.62 -9.21 -5.27
N LYS A 118 -1.87 -9.68 -5.16
CA LYS A 118 -2.69 -9.95 -6.35
C LYS A 118 -3.17 -8.68 -7.06
N LEU A 119 -3.16 -7.52 -6.40
CA LEU A 119 -3.54 -6.25 -7.03
C LEU A 119 -2.57 -5.83 -8.13
N ASP A 120 -1.28 -6.17 -7.99
CA ASP A 120 -0.25 -5.86 -8.98
C ASP A 120 -0.29 -6.81 -10.18
N LYS A 121 -1.08 -7.90 -10.11
CA LYS A 121 -1.21 -8.86 -11.21
C LYS A 121 -2.08 -8.30 -12.33
N PHE A 122 -1.68 -8.62 -13.57
CA PHE A 122 -2.47 -8.31 -14.75
C PHE A 122 -3.61 -9.32 -14.93
N ASP A 123 -4.77 -8.83 -15.30
CA ASP A 123 -5.89 -9.64 -15.80
C ASP A 123 -5.74 -9.86 -17.32
N VAL A 124 -6.66 -10.61 -17.92
CA VAL A 124 -6.68 -10.96 -19.35
C VAL A 124 -6.71 -9.74 -20.30
N ASP A 125 -7.24 -8.62 -19.84
CA ASP A 125 -7.28 -7.34 -20.54
C ASP A 125 -5.97 -6.52 -20.45
N LYS A 126 -4.90 -7.14 -19.99
CA LYS A 126 -3.58 -6.53 -19.77
C LYS A 126 -3.58 -5.31 -18.83
N LYS A 127 -4.62 -5.18 -17.99
CA LYS A 127 -4.69 -4.16 -16.93
C LYS A 127 -4.46 -4.79 -15.57
N THR A 128 -3.77 -4.08 -14.67
CA THR A 128 -3.60 -4.58 -13.30
C THR A 128 -4.94 -4.59 -12.56
N ARG A 129 -5.06 -5.44 -11.56
CA ARG A 129 -6.26 -5.46 -10.72
C ARG A 129 -6.39 -4.18 -9.90
N LEU A 130 -5.25 -3.56 -9.54
CA LEU A 130 -5.22 -2.24 -8.88
C LEU A 130 -5.85 -1.18 -9.78
N SER A 131 -5.47 -1.10 -11.06
CA SER A 131 -6.03 -0.10 -11.98
C SER A 131 -7.55 -0.17 -12.07
N LYS A 132 -8.14 -1.36 -11.95
CA LYS A 132 -9.59 -1.55 -11.90
C LYS A 132 -10.22 -1.02 -10.60
N VAL A 133 -9.51 -1.14 -9.48
CA VAL A 133 -9.94 -0.55 -8.20
C VAL A 133 -9.93 0.98 -8.29
N LEU A 134 -8.84 1.56 -8.79
CA LEU A 134 -8.70 3.00 -8.97
C LEU A 134 -9.76 3.55 -9.95
N LYS A 135 -9.94 2.90 -11.10
CA LYS A 135 -10.99 3.25 -12.07
C LYS A 135 -12.38 3.28 -11.43
N LYS A 136 -12.68 2.27 -10.61
CA LYS A 136 -13.97 2.21 -9.88
C LYS A 136 -14.08 3.31 -8.83
N ALA A 137 -13.00 3.68 -8.16
CA ALA A 137 -12.99 4.81 -7.22
C ALA A 137 -13.28 6.13 -7.95
N LYS A 138 -12.57 6.41 -9.04
CA LYS A 138 -12.79 7.61 -9.87
C LYS A 138 -14.21 7.71 -10.42
N SER A 139 -14.79 6.60 -10.88
CA SER A 139 -16.19 6.61 -11.36
C SER A 139 -17.22 6.96 -10.28
N LYS A 140 -16.79 7.08 -9.02
CA LYS A 140 -17.56 7.49 -7.86
C LYS A 140 -17.15 8.83 -7.28
N ASN A 141 -16.38 9.61 -8.03
CA ASN A 141 -15.81 10.89 -7.60
C ASN A 141 -14.92 10.76 -6.35
N VAL A 142 -14.25 9.63 -6.16
CA VAL A 142 -13.26 9.42 -5.11
C VAL A 142 -11.90 9.83 -5.65
N ILE A 143 -11.23 10.74 -4.99
CA ILE A 143 -9.85 11.14 -5.28
C ILE A 143 -8.93 9.95 -5.02
N THR A 144 -8.06 9.64 -5.97
CA THR A 144 -7.14 8.51 -5.89
C THR A 144 -5.71 8.99 -5.68
N VAL A 145 -5.08 8.48 -4.65
CA VAL A 145 -3.68 8.75 -4.31
C VAL A 145 -2.92 7.44 -4.40
N LEU A 146 -1.87 7.40 -5.20
CA LEU A 146 -1.01 6.25 -5.40
C LEU A 146 0.39 6.56 -4.88
N ASP A 147 0.89 5.70 -3.99
CA ASP A 147 2.20 5.81 -3.38
C ASP A 147 3.12 4.70 -3.90
N LEU A 148 4.29 5.10 -4.41
CA LEU A 148 5.28 4.18 -4.95
C LEU A 148 6.17 3.61 -3.83
N VAL A 149 7.08 2.74 -4.21
CA VAL A 149 8.16 2.24 -3.37
C VAL A 149 9.36 1.88 -4.23
N SER A 150 10.53 2.20 -3.76
CA SER A 150 11.78 1.83 -4.41
C SER A 150 11.98 0.31 -4.35
N ASN A 151 11.62 -0.38 -5.44
CA ASN A 151 11.63 -1.84 -5.55
C ASN A 151 12.14 -2.27 -6.93
N LYS A 152 13.00 -3.29 -6.96
CA LYS A 152 13.48 -3.92 -8.20
C LYS A 152 12.48 -4.95 -8.72
N HIS A 153 11.28 -4.52 -9.10
CA HIS A 153 10.28 -5.41 -9.67
C HIS A 153 10.42 -5.46 -11.21
N PRO A 154 10.51 -6.65 -11.85
CA PRO A 154 10.77 -6.76 -13.30
C PRO A 154 9.70 -6.12 -14.19
N LYS A 155 8.47 -5.92 -13.67
CA LYS A 155 7.36 -5.26 -14.36
C LYS A 155 7.00 -3.91 -13.72
N TYR A 156 7.95 -3.25 -13.04
CA TYR A 156 7.71 -2.02 -12.28
C TYR A 156 6.97 -0.98 -13.12
N LYS A 157 7.56 -0.60 -14.26
CA LYS A 157 6.98 0.36 -15.21
C LYS A 157 5.56 -0.02 -15.64
N ASN A 158 5.36 -1.23 -16.15
CA ASN A 158 4.05 -1.66 -16.67
C ASN A 158 2.95 -1.64 -15.60
N ILE A 159 3.29 -1.99 -14.33
CA ILE A 159 2.35 -1.99 -13.21
C ILE A 159 1.92 -0.55 -12.91
N ILE A 160 2.87 0.39 -12.83
CA ILE A 160 2.59 1.80 -12.57
C ILE A 160 1.78 2.40 -13.71
N GLU A 161 2.24 2.28 -14.95
CA GLU A 161 1.55 2.82 -16.14
C GLU A 161 0.10 2.33 -16.28
N SER A 162 -0.17 1.08 -15.89
CA SER A 162 -1.53 0.55 -15.86
C SER A 162 -2.45 1.32 -14.91
N SER A 163 -1.89 1.94 -13.86
CA SER A 163 -2.62 2.63 -12.79
C SER A 163 -2.70 4.14 -12.99
N LEU A 164 -1.71 4.77 -13.63
CA LEU A 164 -1.61 6.23 -13.81
C LEU A 164 -2.87 6.88 -14.39
N PRO A 165 -3.58 6.33 -15.41
CA PRO A 165 -4.78 6.98 -15.95
C PRO A 165 -5.92 7.15 -14.95
N PHE A 166 -5.84 6.45 -13.82
CA PHE A 166 -6.84 6.46 -12.76
C PHE A 166 -6.28 7.01 -11.44
N THR A 167 -5.15 7.72 -11.48
CA THR A 167 -4.47 8.31 -10.32
C THR A 167 -4.58 9.83 -10.40
N ASP A 168 -5.07 10.46 -9.33
CA ASP A 168 -5.15 11.92 -9.24
C ASP A 168 -3.88 12.51 -8.63
N TYR A 169 -3.29 11.83 -7.64
CA TYR A 169 -2.05 12.22 -6.99
C TYR A 169 -1.09 11.03 -6.93
N LEU A 170 0.12 11.23 -7.43
CA LEU A 170 1.20 10.26 -7.39
C LEU A 170 2.25 10.72 -6.38
N LEU A 171 2.53 9.88 -5.38
CA LEU A 171 3.58 10.12 -4.39
C LEU A 171 4.77 9.24 -4.74
N LEU A 172 5.92 9.86 -4.86
CA LEU A 172 7.18 9.20 -5.18
C LEU A 172 8.36 10.04 -4.68
N ASN A 173 9.47 9.40 -4.39
CA ASN A 173 10.73 10.05 -4.11
C ASN A 173 11.56 10.21 -5.40
N GLU A 174 12.72 10.87 -5.29
CA GLU A 174 13.64 11.12 -6.41
C GLU A 174 14.12 9.82 -7.08
N ILE A 175 14.39 8.78 -6.31
CA ILE A 175 14.85 7.47 -6.83
C ILE A 175 13.74 6.79 -7.64
N GLU A 176 12.51 6.84 -7.16
CA GLU A 176 11.34 6.27 -7.85
C GLU A 176 11.01 7.03 -9.13
N ALA A 177 11.16 8.36 -9.11
CA ALA A 177 11.04 9.20 -10.30
C ALA A 177 12.10 8.84 -11.34
N GLU A 178 13.34 8.67 -10.92
CA GLU A 178 14.46 8.31 -11.79
C GLU A 178 14.29 6.93 -12.42
N ILE A 179 13.93 5.92 -11.64
CA ILE A 179 13.63 4.58 -12.14
C ILE A 179 12.52 4.61 -13.19
N HIS A 180 11.49 5.42 -13.00
CA HIS A 180 10.39 5.55 -13.94
C HIS A 180 10.80 6.28 -15.20
N LEU A 181 11.56 7.36 -15.10
CA LEU A 181 12.06 8.17 -16.23
C LEU A 181 13.07 7.39 -17.08
N LEU A 182 14.08 6.77 -16.47
CA LEU A 182 15.07 5.97 -17.19
C LEU A 182 14.43 4.82 -17.95
N ALA A 183 13.47 4.11 -17.32
CA ALA A 183 12.69 3.08 -18.00
C ALA A 183 11.84 3.63 -19.17
N THR A 184 11.59 4.95 -19.22
CA THR A 184 10.86 5.61 -20.32
C THR A 184 11.82 6.01 -21.44
N ILE A 185 13.02 6.49 -21.12
CA ILE A 185 14.05 6.84 -22.09
C ILE A 185 14.51 5.63 -22.88
N ASP A 186 14.80 4.51 -22.21
CA ASP A 186 15.19 3.24 -22.86
C ASP A 186 14.16 2.68 -23.85
N THR A 187 12.94 3.16 -23.83
CA THR A 187 11.88 2.75 -24.77
C THR A 187 11.68 3.71 -25.92
N LEU A 188 12.24 4.93 -25.86
CA LEU A 188 12.20 5.91 -26.96
C LEU A 188 13.35 5.70 -27.95
N ASP A 189 14.40 4.99 -27.55
CA ASP A 189 15.58 4.68 -28.37
C ASP A 189 15.48 3.33 -29.09
N LYS A 190 14.33 2.70 -29.11
CA LYS A 190 14.02 1.42 -29.84
C LYS A 190 12.87 1.63 -30.80
#